data_af4133a095163f64d230f79a2dd461e3
#
_entry.id   af4133a095163f64d230f79a2dd461e3
#
_cell.length_a   1.000
_cell.length_b   1.000
_cell.length_c   1.000
_cell.angle_alpha   90.00
_cell.angle_beta   90.00
_cell.angle_gamma   90.00
#
_symmetry.space_group_name_H-M   'P 1'
#
loop_
_entity.id
_entity.type
_entity.pdbx_description
1 polymer ?
#
loop_
_entity_poly.entity_id
_entity_poly.type
_entity_poly.pdbx_seq_one_letter_code
_entity_poly.pdbx_strand_id
1 'polypeptide(L)'
;NLPPAVILDVDETVLDNSDYQAWNVTAGTSFDPKTWTSFVNSQTSRPIPGALEFTQYAVKKGVKVFYVTNRVAEEEAATRENLAKYGFPLDANMDTILVRGEREEWKSSAKSARRAFVAQNYRVLLNIGDNFSDFTDDYKGTEAERLQVFETNAALWGKEWIVIANPTYGSFESTPYGNDFKLSDDEKRKA
;
A
#
# COMPACT_ATOMS: atom_id res chain seq x y z
N ASN A 1 24.28 -1.01 -15.01
CA ASN A 1 22.84 -0.89 -15.24
C ASN A 1 22.12 -1.86 -14.30
N LEU A 2 21.35 -1.33 -13.35
CA LEU A 2 20.52 -2.15 -12.46
C LEU A 2 19.35 -2.78 -13.24
N PRO A 3 18.93 -4.02 -12.92
CA PRO A 3 17.75 -4.64 -13.51
C PRO A 3 16.49 -3.84 -13.19
N PRO A 4 15.47 -3.82 -14.06
CA PRO A 4 14.26 -3.07 -13.85
C PRO A 4 13.35 -3.73 -12.82
N ALA A 5 12.65 -2.88 -12.02
CA ALA A 5 11.61 -3.32 -11.11
C ALA A 5 10.43 -2.34 -11.08
N VAL A 6 9.29 -2.84 -10.62
CA VAL A 6 8.13 -2.04 -10.21
C VAL A 6 7.83 -2.33 -8.74
N ILE A 7 7.34 -1.33 -8.03
CA ILE A 7 6.88 -1.42 -6.65
C ILE A 7 5.38 -1.17 -6.65
N LEU A 8 4.61 -2.06 -6.03
CA LEU A 8 3.17 -1.90 -5.82
C LEU A 8 2.87 -1.97 -4.32
N ASP A 9 1.90 -1.18 -3.86
CA ASP A 9 1.23 -1.48 -2.61
C ASP A 9 0.33 -2.71 -2.75
N VAL A 10 -0.19 -3.23 -1.64
CA VAL A 10 -1.06 -4.43 -1.63
C VAL A 10 -2.53 -4.04 -1.50
N ASP A 11 -2.88 -3.34 -0.41
CA ASP A 11 -4.26 -3.08 -0.02
C ASP A 11 -4.87 -1.99 -0.90
N GLU A 12 -6.02 -2.28 -1.54
CA GLU A 12 -6.68 -1.42 -2.52
C GLU A 12 -5.84 -1.05 -3.76
N THR A 13 -4.68 -1.70 -3.89
CA THR A 13 -3.81 -1.55 -5.07
C THR A 13 -3.75 -2.82 -5.90
N VAL A 14 -3.44 -3.96 -5.29
CA VAL A 14 -3.46 -5.29 -5.97
C VAL A 14 -4.53 -6.21 -5.39
N LEU A 15 -4.90 -6.04 -4.12
CA LEU A 15 -5.96 -6.77 -3.43
C LEU A 15 -7.08 -5.83 -2.99
N ASP A 16 -8.31 -6.22 -3.27
CA ASP A 16 -9.56 -5.57 -2.88
C ASP A 16 -10.00 -6.06 -1.50
N ASN A 17 -10.04 -5.17 -0.52
CA ASN A 17 -10.49 -5.43 0.85
C ASN A 17 -11.87 -4.83 1.15
N SER A 18 -12.65 -4.53 0.13
CA SER A 18 -14.00 -3.94 0.28
C SER A 18 -14.93 -4.79 1.16
N ASP A 19 -14.73 -6.11 1.21
CA ASP A 19 -15.48 -6.99 2.10
C ASP A 19 -15.24 -6.67 3.58
N TYR A 20 -14.00 -6.30 3.97
CA TYR A 20 -13.70 -5.83 5.33
C TYR A 20 -14.34 -4.47 5.62
N GLN A 21 -14.30 -3.56 4.66
CA GLN A 21 -14.92 -2.24 4.81
C GLN A 21 -16.45 -2.36 4.94
N ALA A 22 -17.08 -3.19 4.12
CA ALA A 22 -18.51 -3.47 4.20
C ALA A 22 -18.91 -4.12 5.54
N TRP A 23 -18.07 -5.02 6.05
CA TRP A 23 -18.28 -5.61 7.38
C TRP A 23 -18.22 -4.53 8.48
N ASN A 24 -17.23 -3.64 8.47
CA ASN A 24 -17.12 -2.53 9.44
C ASN A 24 -18.39 -1.66 9.43
N VAL A 25 -18.88 -1.29 8.23
CA VAL A 25 -20.12 -0.50 8.10
C VAL A 25 -21.31 -1.25 8.72
N THR A 26 -21.46 -2.53 8.41
CA THR A 26 -22.57 -3.36 8.89
C THR A 26 -22.52 -3.58 10.41
N ALA A 27 -21.31 -3.76 10.95
CA ALA A 27 -21.07 -3.96 12.37
C ALA A 27 -21.12 -2.62 13.18
N GLY A 28 -21.14 -1.47 12.50
CA GLY A 28 -21.06 -0.16 13.16
C GLY A 28 -19.70 0.09 13.83
N THR A 29 -18.64 -0.49 13.28
CA THR A 29 -17.28 -0.40 13.81
C THR A 29 -16.36 0.30 12.81
N SER A 30 -15.15 0.64 13.25
CA SER A 30 -14.07 1.16 12.43
C SER A 30 -12.91 0.16 12.39
N PHE A 31 -11.82 0.52 11.73
CA PHE A 31 -10.62 -0.30 11.67
C PHE A 31 -10.13 -0.68 13.07
N ASP A 32 -9.91 -1.98 13.27
CA ASP A 32 -9.28 -2.56 14.46
C ASP A 32 -8.20 -3.56 14.01
N PRO A 33 -6.97 -3.47 14.54
CA PRO A 33 -5.87 -4.36 14.11
C PRO A 33 -6.17 -5.85 14.27
N LYS A 34 -6.94 -6.27 15.27
CA LYS A 34 -7.25 -7.70 15.50
C LYS A 34 -8.24 -8.23 14.46
N THR A 35 -9.29 -7.47 14.17
CA THR A 35 -10.26 -7.85 13.15
C THR A 35 -9.65 -7.78 11.76
N TRP A 36 -8.77 -6.81 11.52
CA TRP A 36 -7.98 -6.73 10.29
C TRP A 36 -7.10 -7.95 10.09
N THR A 37 -6.27 -8.32 11.09
CA THR A 37 -5.43 -9.52 11.01
C THR A 37 -6.26 -10.78 10.78
N SER A 38 -7.44 -10.89 11.42
CA SER A 38 -8.35 -12.01 11.18
C SER A 38 -8.85 -12.05 9.73
N PHE A 39 -9.17 -10.88 9.14
CA PHE A 39 -9.56 -10.76 7.74
C PHE A 39 -8.41 -11.13 6.81
N VAL A 40 -7.21 -10.61 7.03
CA VAL A 40 -6.01 -10.96 6.22
C VAL A 40 -5.76 -12.47 6.26
N ASN A 41 -5.84 -13.09 7.45
CA ASN A 41 -5.64 -14.53 7.62
C ASN A 41 -6.74 -15.38 6.95
N SER A 42 -7.89 -14.81 6.63
CA SER A 42 -8.94 -15.50 5.86
C SER A 42 -8.58 -15.66 4.38
N GLN A 43 -7.63 -14.87 3.87
CA GLN A 43 -7.14 -14.90 2.47
C GLN A 43 -8.26 -14.76 1.44
N THR A 44 -9.27 -13.94 1.77
CA THR A 44 -10.46 -13.76 0.93
C THR A 44 -10.41 -12.56 0.02
N SER A 45 -9.40 -11.67 0.19
CA SER A 45 -9.22 -10.50 -0.69
C SER A 45 -9.04 -10.92 -2.14
N ARG A 46 -9.77 -10.26 -3.03
CA ARG A 46 -9.77 -10.52 -4.47
C ARG A 46 -8.81 -9.61 -5.20
N PRO A 47 -8.31 -9.98 -6.39
CA PRO A 47 -7.51 -9.06 -7.21
C PRO A 47 -8.29 -7.79 -7.59
N ILE A 48 -7.64 -6.65 -7.46
CA ILE A 48 -8.10 -5.41 -8.12
C ILE A 48 -8.06 -5.64 -9.64
N PRO A 49 -9.10 -5.26 -10.39
CA PRO A 49 -9.13 -5.44 -11.84
C PRO A 49 -7.91 -4.83 -12.55
N GLY A 50 -7.23 -5.64 -13.36
CA GLY A 50 -6.01 -5.25 -14.09
C GLY A 50 -4.71 -5.44 -13.32
N ALA A 51 -4.72 -5.57 -11.99
CA ALA A 51 -3.50 -5.71 -11.20
C ALA A 51 -2.74 -7.01 -11.47
N LEU A 52 -3.48 -8.13 -11.60
CA LEU A 52 -2.88 -9.43 -11.92
C LEU A 52 -2.24 -9.41 -13.31
N GLU A 53 -2.98 -8.96 -14.30
CA GLU A 53 -2.52 -8.86 -15.70
C GLU A 53 -1.30 -7.96 -15.83
N PHE A 54 -1.30 -6.82 -15.13
CA PHE A 54 -0.18 -5.90 -15.12
C PHE A 54 1.08 -6.55 -14.53
N THR A 55 0.98 -7.19 -13.37
CA THR A 55 2.13 -7.80 -12.69
C THR A 55 2.69 -8.98 -13.48
N GLN A 56 1.83 -9.80 -14.08
CA GLN A 56 2.24 -10.88 -14.97
C GLN A 56 2.91 -10.35 -16.25
N TYR A 57 2.38 -9.26 -16.83
CA TYR A 57 2.99 -8.59 -17.97
C TYR A 57 4.39 -8.04 -17.63
N ALA A 58 4.54 -7.40 -16.46
CA ALA A 58 5.83 -6.89 -16.00
C ALA A 58 6.88 -8.01 -15.94
N VAL A 59 6.56 -9.14 -15.31
CA VAL A 59 7.48 -10.29 -15.23
C VAL A 59 7.79 -10.85 -16.62
N LYS A 60 6.80 -10.96 -17.50
CA LYS A 60 7.01 -11.40 -18.90
C LYS A 60 7.96 -10.47 -19.66
N LYS A 61 8.07 -9.20 -19.28
CA LYS A 61 9.01 -8.21 -19.82
C LYS A 61 10.36 -8.17 -19.11
N GLY A 62 10.61 -9.08 -18.16
CA GLY A 62 11.85 -9.12 -17.38
C GLY A 62 11.92 -8.05 -16.29
N VAL A 63 10.78 -7.49 -15.89
CA VAL A 63 10.68 -6.51 -14.81
C VAL A 63 10.32 -7.22 -13.52
N LYS A 64 11.11 -7.03 -12.46
CA LYS A 64 10.86 -7.60 -11.15
C LYS A 64 9.67 -6.86 -10.48
N VAL A 65 8.81 -7.61 -9.82
CA VAL A 65 7.67 -7.07 -9.07
C VAL A 65 7.97 -7.16 -7.58
N PHE A 66 7.85 -6.05 -6.87
CA PHE A 66 7.91 -5.96 -5.41
C PHE A 66 6.58 -5.43 -4.87
N TYR A 67 6.14 -6.01 -3.76
CA TYR A 67 4.98 -5.57 -3.01
C TYR A 67 5.46 -4.91 -1.71
N VAL A 68 5.17 -3.61 -1.52
CA VAL A 68 5.58 -2.85 -0.34
C VAL A 68 4.33 -2.42 0.42
N THR A 69 4.02 -3.12 1.49
CA THR A 69 2.74 -2.98 2.21
C THR A 69 2.93 -2.63 3.68
N ASN A 70 1.94 -1.95 4.28
CA ASN A 70 1.87 -1.72 5.72
C ASN A 70 1.20 -2.86 6.50
N ARG A 71 0.84 -3.96 5.84
CA ARG A 71 0.59 -5.23 6.56
C ARG A 71 1.81 -5.54 7.41
N VAL A 72 1.59 -6.14 8.57
CA VAL A 72 2.65 -6.42 9.55
C VAL A 72 3.30 -7.78 9.29
N ALA A 73 4.47 -8.02 9.89
CA ALA A 73 5.25 -9.24 9.69
C ALA A 73 4.43 -10.52 9.97
N GLU A 74 3.55 -10.48 10.97
CA GLU A 74 2.67 -11.60 11.32
C GLU A 74 1.62 -11.92 10.24
N GLU A 75 1.36 -10.97 9.33
CA GLU A 75 0.38 -11.09 8.23
C GLU A 75 1.05 -11.50 6.91
N GLU A 76 2.39 -11.55 6.85
CA GLU A 76 3.11 -11.81 5.61
C GLU A 76 2.76 -13.16 4.97
N ALA A 77 2.74 -14.23 5.76
CA ALA A 77 2.46 -15.57 5.26
C ALA A 77 1.07 -15.63 4.59
N ALA A 78 0.03 -15.10 5.25
CA ALA A 78 -1.32 -15.05 4.71
C ALA A 78 -1.41 -14.15 3.48
N THR A 79 -0.67 -13.04 3.46
CA THR A 79 -0.58 -12.15 2.29
C THR A 79 0.03 -12.88 1.09
N ARG A 80 1.13 -13.58 1.31
CA ARG A 80 1.83 -14.39 0.30
C ARG A 80 0.92 -15.47 -0.28
N GLU A 81 0.21 -16.19 0.58
CA GLU A 81 -0.74 -17.24 0.17
C GLU A 81 -1.92 -16.66 -0.61
N ASN A 82 -2.48 -15.51 -0.18
CA ASN A 82 -3.56 -14.85 -0.90
C ASN A 82 -3.12 -14.38 -2.29
N LEU A 83 -1.93 -13.78 -2.42
CA LEU A 83 -1.37 -13.39 -3.72
C LEU A 83 -1.10 -14.62 -4.60
N ALA A 84 -0.48 -15.67 -4.05
CA ALA A 84 -0.17 -16.90 -4.76
C ALA A 84 -1.42 -17.61 -5.28
N LYS A 85 -2.50 -17.64 -4.48
CA LYS A 85 -3.81 -18.22 -4.84
C LYS A 85 -4.36 -17.70 -6.17
N TYR A 86 -4.10 -16.42 -6.47
CA TYR A 86 -4.54 -15.80 -7.72
C TYR A 86 -3.48 -15.79 -8.83
N GLY A 87 -2.25 -16.24 -8.53
CA GLY A 87 -1.16 -16.29 -9.50
C GLY A 87 -0.42 -14.96 -9.68
N PHE A 88 -0.44 -14.09 -8.68
CA PHE A 88 0.46 -12.95 -8.64
C PHE A 88 1.92 -13.40 -8.63
N PRO A 89 2.81 -12.75 -9.39
CA PRO A 89 4.22 -13.12 -9.43
C PRO A 89 4.89 -12.95 -8.06
N LEU A 90 5.44 -14.04 -7.55
CA LEU A 90 6.26 -14.08 -6.35
C LEU A 90 7.59 -14.74 -6.72
N ASP A 91 8.69 -14.28 -6.12
CA ASP A 91 9.99 -14.89 -6.36
C ASP A 91 10.23 -16.02 -5.36
N ALA A 92 10.69 -17.19 -5.84
CA ALA A 92 10.97 -18.34 -5.00
C ALA A 92 12.31 -18.24 -4.22
N ASN A 93 13.23 -17.38 -4.70
CA ASN A 93 14.58 -17.26 -4.16
C ASN A 93 14.85 -15.93 -3.47
N MET A 94 13.89 -15.02 -3.50
CA MET A 94 14.00 -13.67 -2.95
C MET A 94 12.69 -13.25 -2.34
N ASP A 95 12.76 -12.61 -1.18
CA ASP A 95 11.58 -11.95 -0.65
C ASP A 95 11.22 -10.71 -1.47
N THR A 96 10.00 -10.71 -1.99
CA THR A 96 9.43 -9.62 -2.79
C THR A 96 8.18 -9.02 -2.16
N ILE A 97 7.81 -9.46 -0.95
CA ILE A 97 6.73 -8.89 -0.14
C ILE A 97 7.35 -8.24 1.08
N LEU A 98 7.51 -6.92 1.04
CA LEU A 98 8.19 -6.17 2.08
C LEU A 98 7.16 -5.57 3.04
N VAL A 99 6.97 -6.22 4.17
CA VAL A 99 5.97 -5.86 5.17
C VAL A 99 6.52 -4.92 6.24
N ARG A 100 5.64 -4.25 6.96
CA ARG A 100 6.02 -3.43 8.11
C ARG A 100 6.44 -4.31 9.28
N GLY A 101 7.56 -3.95 9.92
CA GLY A 101 8.06 -4.64 11.11
C GLY A 101 8.92 -5.87 10.84
N GLU A 102 9.09 -6.28 9.58
CA GLU A 102 9.97 -7.39 9.19
C GLU A 102 11.43 -7.11 9.55
N ARG A 103 11.84 -5.85 9.49
CA ARG A 103 13.18 -5.40 9.89
C ARG A 103 13.09 -4.23 10.86
N GLU A 104 14.16 -4.00 11.62
CA GLU A 104 14.23 -2.91 12.59
C GLU A 104 13.96 -1.54 11.95
N GLU A 105 14.56 -1.28 10.78
CA GLU A 105 14.40 -0.04 10.02
C GLU A 105 13.03 0.09 9.33
N TRP A 106 12.19 -0.96 9.35
CA TRP A 106 10.87 -0.97 8.72
C TRP A 106 9.70 -0.97 9.72
N LYS A 107 9.95 -0.63 10.98
CA LYS A 107 8.92 -0.60 12.04
C LYS A 107 7.87 0.47 11.84
N SER A 108 8.22 1.57 11.19
CA SER A 108 7.26 2.64 10.93
C SER A 108 6.37 2.33 9.72
N SER A 109 5.24 3.04 9.61
CA SER A 109 4.36 2.98 8.44
C SER A 109 4.94 3.67 7.21
N ALA A 110 6.02 4.45 7.37
CA ALA A 110 6.74 5.06 6.26
C ALA A 110 7.31 3.98 5.33
N LYS A 111 7.13 4.16 4.04
CA LYS A 111 7.54 3.17 3.03
C LYS A 111 8.89 3.47 2.38
N SER A 112 9.49 4.64 2.64
CA SER A 112 10.75 5.08 2.00
C SER A 112 11.90 4.10 2.21
N ALA A 113 12.09 3.58 3.42
CA ALA A 113 13.16 2.62 3.70
C ALA A 113 13.02 1.33 2.88
N ARG A 114 11.80 0.81 2.73
CA ARG A 114 11.50 -0.37 1.91
C ARG A 114 11.67 -0.09 0.41
N ARG A 115 11.22 1.08 -0.08
CA ARG A 115 11.48 1.51 -1.46
C ARG A 115 12.98 1.68 -1.73
N ALA A 116 13.72 2.29 -0.79
CA ALA A 116 15.17 2.44 -0.90
C ALA A 116 15.90 1.10 -0.93
N PHE A 117 15.44 0.11 -0.15
CA PHE A 117 15.98 -1.25 -0.18
C PHE A 117 15.85 -1.87 -1.60
N VAL A 118 14.71 -1.72 -2.25
CA VAL A 118 14.54 -2.17 -3.63
C VAL A 118 15.49 -1.40 -4.57
N ALA A 119 15.56 -0.08 -4.42
CA ALA A 119 16.35 0.78 -5.28
C ALA A 119 17.88 0.57 -5.18
N GLN A 120 18.37 -0.08 -4.13
CA GLN A 120 19.79 -0.46 -4.01
C GLN A 120 20.22 -1.44 -5.10
N ASN A 121 19.33 -2.35 -5.51
CA ASN A 121 19.66 -3.43 -6.42
C ASN A 121 18.86 -3.40 -7.72
N TYR A 122 17.85 -2.55 -7.82
CA TYR A 122 16.96 -2.45 -8.97
C TYR A 122 16.76 -1.00 -9.40
N ARG A 123 16.57 -0.79 -10.68
CA ARG A 123 16.08 0.47 -11.24
C ARG A 123 14.56 0.45 -11.18
N VAL A 124 13.99 1.16 -10.21
CA VAL A 124 12.55 1.27 -10.04
C VAL A 124 11.96 2.09 -11.19
N LEU A 125 11.05 1.49 -11.95
CA LEU A 125 10.39 2.11 -13.10
C LEU A 125 9.09 2.79 -12.68
N LEU A 126 8.32 2.12 -11.81
CA LEU A 126 7.01 2.60 -11.35
C LEU A 126 6.86 2.31 -9.86
N ASN A 127 6.27 3.27 -9.14
CA ASN A 127 5.59 3.06 -7.86
C ASN A 127 4.08 3.15 -8.12
N ILE A 128 3.33 2.17 -7.65
CA ILE A 128 1.89 2.08 -7.83
C ILE A 128 1.25 1.90 -6.46
N GLY A 129 0.26 2.71 -6.14
CA GLY A 129 -0.43 2.67 -4.86
C GLY A 129 -1.72 3.48 -4.89
N ASP A 130 -2.56 3.30 -3.89
CA ASP A 130 -3.82 4.03 -3.73
C ASP A 130 -3.70 5.22 -2.79
N ASN A 131 -2.62 5.26 -2.00
CA ASN A 131 -2.44 6.24 -0.94
C ASN A 131 -1.19 7.11 -1.18
N PHE A 132 -1.28 8.40 -0.83
CA PHE A 132 -0.15 9.32 -0.96
C PHE A 132 1.11 8.83 -0.24
N SER A 133 0.95 8.10 0.88
CA SER A 133 2.05 7.48 1.62
C SER A 133 2.82 6.40 0.86
N ASP A 134 2.31 5.90 -0.26
CA ASP A 134 2.99 4.92 -1.10
C ASP A 134 4.13 5.55 -1.90
N PHE A 135 4.05 6.85 -2.11
CA PHE A 135 4.96 7.60 -2.97
C PHE A 135 5.98 8.43 -2.18
N THR A 136 5.56 9.02 -1.05
CA THR A 136 6.40 9.89 -0.22
C THR A 136 6.06 9.73 1.26
N ASP A 137 7.01 10.01 2.14
CA ASP A 137 6.78 10.05 3.58
C ASP A 137 6.24 11.43 4.03
N ASP A 138 6.28 12.45 3.14
CA ASP A 138 5.75 13.81 3.36
C ASP A 138 4.23 13.89 3.08
N TYR A 139 3.51 12.80 3.27
CA TYR A 139 2.08 12.71 2.99
C TYR A 139 1.17 13.31 4.09
N LYS A 140 1.74 13.60 5.25
CA LYS A 140 1.04 14.20 6.40
C LYS A 140 0.98 15.72 6.26
N GLY A 141 0.08 16.33 7.01
CA GLY A 141 -0.07 17.78 7.05
C GLY A 141 -1.44 18.26 6.63
N THR A 142 -1.57 19.57 6.53
CA THR A 142 -2.77 20.25 6.04
C THR A 142 -2.98 19.99 4.55
N GLU A 143 -4.17 20.28 4.05
CA GLU A 143 -4.48 20.18 2.62
C GLU A 143 -3.49 20.98 1.77
N ALA A 144 -3.14 22.21 2.20
CA ALA A 144 -2.20 23.07 1.50
C ALA A 144 -0.78 22.47 1.44
N GLU A 145 -0.30 21.90 2.55
CA GLU A 145 1.01 21.24 2.60
C GLU A 145 1.03 20.00 1.72
N ARG A 146 -0.01 19.21 1.72
CA ARG A 146 -0.15 18.03 0.85
C ARG A 146 -0.19 18.43 -0.63
N LEU A 147 -0.92 19.51 -0.96
CA LEU A 147 -0.94 20.05 -2.31
C LEU A 147 0.45 20.50 -2.76
N GLN A 148 1.20 21.18 -1.89
CA GLN A 148 2.57 21.58 -2.18
C GLN A 148 3.48 20.39 -2.48
N VAL A 149 3.38 19.29 -1.70
CA VAL A 149 4.13 18.06 -1.96
C VAL A 149 3.73 17.45 -3.30
N PHE A 150 2.42 17.44 -3.64
CA PHE A 150 1.93 16.97 -4.92
C PHE A 150 2.51 17.79 -6.09
N GLU A 151 2.46 19.11 -6.00
CA GLU A 151 2.98 20.03 -7.03
C GLU A 151 4.49 19.91 -7.19
N THR A 152 5.25 19.78 -6.09
CA THR A 152 6.71 19.58 -6.11
C THR A 152 7.09 18.32 -6.90
N ASN A 153 6.25 17.29 -6.85
CA ASN A 153 6.47 16.02 -7.54
C ASN A 153 5.65 15.89 -8.85
N ALA A 154 5.13 17.00 -9.40
CA ALA A 154 4.23 16.98 -10.55
C ALA A 154 4.77 16.21 -11.77
N ALA A 155 6.10 16.21 -11.97
CA ALA A 155 6.74 15.51 -13.09
C ALA A 155 6.67 13.97 -12.97
N LEU A 156 6.43 13.42 -11.78
CA LEU A 156 6.40 11.98 -11.50
C LEU A 156 5.00 11.38 -11.67
N TRP A 157 3.96 12.16 -11.39
CA TRP A 157 2.58 11.69 -11.46
C TRP A 157 2.17 11.28 -12.88
N GLY A 158 1.59 10.10 -13.00
CA GLY A 158 1.19 9.51 -14.27
C GLY A 158 2.34 8.99 -15.14
N LYS A 159 3.58 9.03 -14.63
CA LYS A 159 4.78 8.50 -15.31
C LYS A 159 5.47 7.44 -14.46
N GLU A 160 6.04 7.84 -13.33
CA GLU A 160 6.74 6.97 -12.40
C GLU A 160 5.88 6.63 -11.18
N TRP A 161 4.94 7.50 -10.83
CA TRP A 161 3.98 7.36 -9.73
C TRP A 161 2.57 7.22 -10.29
N ILE A 162 1.97 6.06 -10.11
CA ILE A 162 0.64 5.70 -10.64
C ILE A 162 -0.30 5.52 -9.46
N VAL A 163 -1.30 6.39 -9.38
CA VAL A 163 -2.33 6.35 -8.33
C VAL A 163 -3.50 5.48 -8.75
N ILE A 164 -3.87 4.53 -7.90
CA ILE A 164 -5.10 3.76 -8.00
C ILE A 164 -6.15 4.42 -7.10
N ALA A 165 -7.39 4.47 -7.54
CA ALA A 165 -8.44 5.11 -6.76
C ALA A 165 -8.84 4.28 -5.55
N ASN A 166 -8.82 4.88 -4.36
CA ASN A 166 -9.43 4.36 -3.14
C ASN A 166 -10.29 5.44 -2.49
N PRO A 167 -11.63 5.39 -2.63
CA PRO A 167 -12.52 6.37 -2.01
C PRO A 167 -12.90 6.02 -0.57
N THR A 168 -12.46 4.89 -0.02
CA THR A 168 -12.97 4.36 1.25
C THR A 168 -12.14 4.77 2.45
N TYR A 169 -10.82 4.82 2.33
CA TYR A 169 -9.90 5.25 3.40
C TYR A 169 -8.54 5.67 2.83
N GLY A 170 -7.76 6.39 3.64
CA GLY A 170 -6.42 6.79 3.25
C GLY A 170 -5.86 7.92 4.10
N SER A 171 -4.66 8.36 3.79
CA SER A 171 -4.00 9.47 4.48
C SER A 171 -4.75 10.81 4.34
N PHE A 172 -5.73 10.90 3.45
CA PHE A 172 -6.60 12.06 3.31
C PHE A 172 -7.62 12.20 4.46
N GLU A 173 -8.04 11.09 5.07
CA GLU A 173 -9.07 11.09 6.13
C GLU A 173 -8.66 11.90 7.36
N SER A 174 -7.37 11.91 7.69
CA SER A 174 -6.88 12.61 8.88
C SER A 174 -6.59 14.09 8.65
N THR A 175 -6.57 14.52 7.39
CA THR A 175 -6.29 15.91 7.01
C THR A 175 -7.30 16.91 7.61
N PRO A 176 -8.63 16.69 7.57
CA PRO A 176 -9.60 17.62 8.11
C PRO A 176 -9.43 17.91 9.61
N TYR A 177 -9.00 16.90 10.39
CA TYR A 177 -8.79 17.06 11.83
C TYR A 177 -7.30 17.20 12.22
N GLY A 178 -6.49 17.74 11.29
CA GLY A 178 -5.09 18.09 11.54
C GLY A 178 -4.18 16.92 11.89
N ASN A 179 -4.54 15.68 11.50
CA ASN A 179 -3.83 14.43 11.85
C ASN A 179 -3.78 14.17 13.38
N ASP A 180 -4.68 14.73 14.16
CA ASP A 180 -4.78 14.45 15.59
C ASP A 180 -5.62 13.19 15.85
N PHE A 181 -4.94 12.06 15.92
CA PHE A 181 -5.57 10.75 16.16
C PHE A 181 -6.10 10.57 17.59
N LYS A 182 -5.81 11.52 18.51
CA LYS A 182 -6.31 11.47 19.90
C LYS A 182 -7.74 11.98 20.03
N LEU A 183 -8.25 12.68 19.03
CA LEU A 183 -9.62 13.14 18.99
C LEU A 183 -10.60 11.96 19.04
N SER A 184 -11.71 12.13 19.73
CA SER A 184 -12.82 11.17 19.70
C SER A 184 -13.44 11.09 18.30
N ASP A 185 -14.14 10.00 18.01
CA ASP A 185 -14.80 9.84 16.72
C ASP A 185 -15.82 10.94 16.42
N ASP A 186 -16.48 11.46 17.47
CA ASP A 186 -17.42 12.59 17.33
C ASP A 186 -16.71 13.90 16.98
N GLU A 187 -15.52 14.14 17.51
CA GLU A 187 -14.71 15.32 17.17
C GLU A 187 -14.16 15.19 15.74
N LYS A 188 -13.67 14.02 15.34
CA LYS A 188 -13.22 13.76 13.98
C LYS A 188 -14.31 13.94 12.93
N ARG A 189 -15.56 13.55 13.26
CA ARG A 189 -16.72 13.72 12.36
C ARG A 189 -17.18 15.17 12.20
N LYS A 190 -16.80 16.06 13.12
CA LYS A 190 -17.18 17.48 13.11
C LYS A 190 -16.15 18.38 12.45
N ALA A 191 -14.95 17.87 12.24
CA ALA A 191 -13.87 18.55 11.53
C ALA A 191 -14.05 18.47 10.01
#